data_aa57cb0f14902de7b34eba8bb1336287
#
_entry.id   aa57cb0f14902de7b34eba8bb1336287
#
_cell.length_a   1.000
_cell.length_b   1.000
_cell.length_c   1.000
_cell.angle_alpha   90.00
_cell.angle_beta   90.00
_cell.angle_gamma   90.00
#
_symmetry.space_group_name_H-M   'P 1'
#
loop_
_entity.id
_entity.type
_entity.pdbx_description
1 polymer ?
#
loop_
_entity_poly.entity_id
_entity_poly.type
_entity_poly.pdbx_seq_one_letter_code
_entity_poly.pdbx_strand_id
1 'polypeptide(L)'
;MFKLLSALTATGIFSLAWAAPYSVEDFSHRATLSDAKTSLRQIKIPQTLYEKMKRRDYGDLRVFSADGQIVPHQFKQSSQRVDSKREIPLVFYPFSKEQAANPSNIQVIINQKAGEQNLQINQQIAKSGKASKTNEYQYIIENQGQSGKKALKLCKLQLNWKQNKASSIISFRLESSDQLHNWHMLSRKLTVSKLDYNGSQLIHDTVNFSCTSQKYLRLTWLQPEQKTKLTQIEGLYTQKGEQQLQWKSFGKPSYSKDENAWLFESDIISEVSKLEFIAPQDGLLYKGTLYSRNNEKGEWRYRRDVSQYRLNMGDTILQSNPVSFSPTSDRYWKMTLKAEGQLSENQLPEIRAGWKPKRLYFLAQGNGPFVLAFGNSKVKSQQNSSLTDLIDSIRQTGASIDVVSTGKIVSSGKTFTAESETPWKLILLWLVLILGTALMGFMAFRLFKQMNEGK
;
A
#
# COMPACT_ATOMS: atom_id res chain seq x y z
N MET A 1 -69.92 19.90 -41.42
CA MET A 1 -69.51 18.47 -41.50
C MET A 1 -68.14 18.34 -40.78
N PHE A 2 -68.18 17.98 -39.55
CA PHE A 2 -66.98 17.76 -38.68
C PHE A 2 -66.46 16.35 -38.95
N LYS A 3 -65.18 16.20 -39.27
CA LYS A 3 -64.50 14.94 -39.21
C LYS A 3 -63.52 14.96 -38.03
N LEU A 4 -63.83 14.14 -37.05
CA LEU A 4 -62.98 13.81 -35.91
C LEU A 4 -61.70 13.11 -36.40
N LEU A 5 -60.56 13.63 -35.98
CA LEU A 5 -59.26 12.94 -36.04
C LEU A 5 -59.06 12.23 -34.70
N SER A 6 -59.13 10.91 -34.66
CA SER A 6 -58.80 10.09 -33.53
C SER A 6 -57.28 9.94 -33.42
N ALA A 7 -56.71 10.51 -32.38
CA ALA A 7 -55.31 10.30 -32.03
C ALA A 7 -55.14 8.96 -31.30
N LEU A 8 -54.40 8.03 -31.89
CA LEU A 8 -53.99 6.79 -31.28
C LEU A 8 -52.78 7.08 -30.34
N THR A 9 -53.03 7.11 -29.06
CA THR A 9 -51.97 7.13 -28.05
C THR A 9 -51.43 5.72 -27.85
N ALA A 10 -50.28 5.42 -28.43
CA ALA A 10 -49.53 4.22 -28.15
C ALA A 10 -48.85 4.34 -26.77
N THR A 11 -49.46 3.78 -25.76
CA THR A 11 -48.85 3.62 -24.41
C THR A 11 -47.80 2.52 -24.50
N GLY A 12 -46.53 2.92 -24.67
CA GLY A 12 -45.41 2.02 -24.57
C GLY A 12 -45.22 1.55 -23.12
N ILE A 13 -45.63 0.32 -22.83
CA ILE A 13 -45.31 -0.37 -21.59
C ILE A 13 -43.80 -0.63 -21.59
N PHE A 14 -43.02 0.25 -20.96
CA PHE A 14 -41.65 -0.04 -20.62
C PHE A 14 -41.65 -1.12 -19.52
N SER A 15 -41.60 -2.38 -19.91
CA SER A 15 -41.27 -3.47 -19.00
C SER A 15 -39.81 -3.24 -18.53
N LEU A 16 -39.67 -2.77 -17.28
CA LEU A 16 -38.42 -2.85 -16.54
C LEU A 16 -38.06 -4.34 -16.41
N ALA A 17 -37.31 -4.86 -17.36
CA ALA A 17 -36.71 -6.19 -17.23
C ALA A 17 -35.74 -6.12 -16.03
N TRP A 18 -36.17 -6.57 -14.87
CA TRP A 18 -35.29 -6.92 -13.77
C TRP A 18 -34.36 -7.99 -14.30
N ALA A 19 -33.09 -7.63 -14.50
CA ALA A 19 -32.08 -8.61 -14.84
C ALA A 19 -32.11 -9.71 -13.76
N ALA A 20 -32.37 -10.94 -14.16
CA ALA A 20 -32.37 -12.09 -13.26
C ALA A 20 -31.03 -12.10 -12.48
N PRO A 21 -31.02 -12.39 -11.18
CA PRO A 21 -29.80 -12.46 -10.40
C PRO A 21 -28.91 -13.55 -11.02
N TYR A 22 -27.58 -13.25 -11.11
CA TYR A 22 -26.61 -14.24 -11.59
C TYR A 22 -26.61 -15.48 -10.70
N SER A 23 -26.38 -16.63 -11.31
CA SER A 23 -26.20 -17.93 -10.65
C SER A 23 -24.73 -18.36 -10.70
N VAL A 24 -24.34 -19.36 -9.92
CA VAL A 24 -22.98 -19.92 -9.95
C VAL A 24 -22.62 -20.45 -11.36
N GLU A 25 -23.60 -20.95 -12.11
CA GLU A 25 -23.41 -21.51 -13.45
C GLU A 25 -23.15 -20.45 -14.54
N ASP A 26 -23.35 -19.18 -14.21
CA ASP A 26 -23.00 -18.04 -15.09
C ASP A 26 -21.53 -17.69 -15.06
N PHE A 27 -20.68 -18.48 -14.38
CA PHE A 27 -19.24 -18.24 -14.25
C PHE A 27 -18.42 -19.41 -14.80
N SER A 28 -17.26 -19.08 -15.37
CA SER A 28 -16.35 -20.08 -15.94
C SER A 28 -15.70 -20.98 -14.89
N HIS A 29 -15.55 -20.46 -13.67
CA HIS A 29 -14.85 -21.15 -12.59
C HIS A 29 -15.55 -20.95 -11.26
N ARG A 30 -15.46 -21.97 -10.41
CA ARG A 30 -15.96 -21.93 -9.05
C ARG A 30 -15.03 -22.63 -8.07
N ALA A 31 -15.06 -22.20 -6.81
CA ALA A 31 -14.35 -22.85 -5.70
C ALA A 31 -15.19 -22.75 -4.43
N THR A 32 -15.31 -23.85 -3.71
CA THR A 32 -15.97 -23.85 -2.39
C THR A 32 -15.06 -23.20 -1.37
N LEU A 33 -15.61 -22.42 -0.47
CA LEU A 33 -14.88 -21.76 0.62
C LEU A 33 -14.94 -22.62 1.88
N SER A 34 -13.84 -22.64 2.64
CA SER A 34 -13.82 -23.29 3.95
C SER A 34 -14.77 -22.58 4.91
N ASP A 35 -15.29 -23.29 5.88
CA ASP A 35 -16.13 -22.70 6.91
C ASP A 35 -15.35 -21.86 7.91
N ALA A 36 -16.04 -20.95 8.60
CA ALA A 36 -15.50 -20.09 9.65
C ALA A 36 -16.63 -19.63 10.58
N LYS A 37 -16.28 -19.15 11.76
CA LYS A 37 -17.24 -18.78 12.79
C LYS A 37 -17.76 -17.34 12.67
N THR A 38 -16.93 -16.43 12.11
CA THR A 38 -17.29 -15.01 12.03
C THR A 38 -18.22 -14.72 10.86
N SER A 39 -19.11 -13.73 11.05
CA SER A 39 -20.01 -13.27 9.98
C SER A 39 -19.26 -12.50 8.88
N LEU A 40 -18.23 -11.74 9.22
CA LEU A 40 -17.34 -11.11 8.25
C LEU A 40 -16.11 -12.00 8.06
N ARG A 41 -15.89 -12.43 6.82
CA ARG A 41 -14.81 -13.35 6.43
C ARG A 41 -13.91 -12.72 5.37
N GLN A 42 -12.69 -13.21 5.26
CA GLN A 42 -11.74 -12.72 4.25
C GLN A 42 -11.04 -13.89 3.54
N ILE A 43 -10.77 -13.70 2.25
CA ILE A 43 -10.06 -14.64 1.40
C ILE A 43 -8.76 -13.98 0.94
N LYS A 44 -7.63 -14.67 1.12
CA LYS A 44 -6.38 -14.32 0.42
C LYS A 44 -6.50 -14.84 -1.00
N ILE A 45 -6.52 -13.94 -1.98
CA ILE A 45 -6.63 -14.33 -3.40
C ILE A 45 -5.40 -15.13 -3.81
N PRO A 46 -5.53 -16.41 -4.18
CA PRO A 46 -4.41 -17.22 -4.67
C PRO A 46 -4.00 -16.76 -6.07
N GLN A 47 -2.75 -17.02 -6.45
CA GLN A 47 -2.20 -16.65 -7.75
C GLN A 47 -3.02 -17.22 -8.91
N THR A 48 -3.43 -18.48 -8.82
CA THR A 48 -4.25 -19.16 -9.83
C THR A 48 -5.59 -18.46 -10.11
N LEU A 49 -6.12 -17.72 -9.16
CA LEU A 49 -7.35 -16.97 -9.35
C LEU A 49 -7.11 -15.71 -10.18
N TYR A 50 -5.98 -14.99 -9.93
CA TYR A 50 -5.61 -13.83 -10.77
C TYR A 50 -5.41 -14.21 -12.25
N GLU A 51 -4.95 -15.42 -12.54
CA GLU A 51 -4.75 -15.93 -13.90
C GLU A 51 -6.06 -16.25 -14.63
N LYS A 52 -7.11 -16.61 -13.89
CA LYS A 52 -8.40 -17.04 -14.43
C LYS A 52 -9.47 -15.94 -14.45
N MET A 53 -9.28 -14.86 -13.72
CA MET A 53 -10.14 -13.68 -13.79
C MET A 53 -10.01 -13.01 -15.16
N LYS A 54 -11.07 -12.34 -15.61
CA LYS A 54 -11.12 -11.68 -16.93
C LYS A 54 -11.20 -10.16 -16.85
N ARG A 55 -11.56 -9.63 -15.68
CA ARG A 55 -11.75 -8.18 -15.49
C ARG A 55 -10.73 -7.60 -14.52
N ARG A 56 -10.15 -6.46 -14.88
CA ARG A 56 -9.14 -5.76 -14.07
C ARG A 56 -9.71 -5.10 -12.82
N ASP A 57 -11.00 -4.76 -12.84
CA ASP A 57 -11.73 -4.23 -11.69
C ASP A 57 -12.21 -5.32 -10.73
N TYR A 58 -11.87 -6.59 -11.01
CA TYR A 58 -12.34 -7.78 -10.27
C TYR A 58 -13.85 -7.94 -10.26
N GLY A 59 -14.55 -7.27 -11.17
CA GLY A 59 -16.02 -7.28 -11.27
C GLY A 59 -16.60 -8.59 -11.75
N ASP A 60 -15.78 -9.50 -12.26
CA ASP A 60 -16.14 -10.83 -12.75
C ASP A 60 -16.14 -11.91 -11.67
N LEU A 61 -16.23 -11.51 -10.40
CA LEU A 61 -16.26 -12.43 -9.27
C LEU A 61 -17.50 -12.18 -8.41
N ARG A 62 -18.08 -13.25 -7.87
CA ARG A 62 -19.19 -13.23 -6.90
C ARG A 62 -18.98 -14.29 -5.82
N VAL A 63 -19.53 -14.01 -4.64
CA VAL A 63 -19.64 -15.01 -3.57
C VAL A 63 -21.11 -15.35 -3.42
N PHE A 64 -21.42 -16.66 -3.40
CA PHE A 64 -22.76 -17.19 -3.27
C PHE A 64 -22.92 -17.97 -1.97
N SER A 65 -24.09 -17.88 -1.34
CA SER A 65 -24.51 -18.79 -0.27
C SER A 65 -24.93 -20.15 -0.83
N ALA A 66 -25.16 -21.14 0.03
CA ALA A 66 -25.70 -22.44 -0.38
C ALA A 66 -27.08 -22.32 -1.06
N ASP A 67 -27.85 -21.31 -0.69
CA ASP A 67 -29.17 -21.03 -1.28
C ASP A 67 -29.08 -20.32 -2.65
N GLY A 68 -27.89 -20.17 -3.19
CA GLY A 68 -27.64 -19.51 -4.48
C GLY A 68 -27.76 -17.98 -4.47
N GLN A 69 -27.84 -17.36 -3.29
CA GLN A 69 -27.91 -15.90 -3.16
C GLN A 69 -26.51 -15.26 -3.21
N ILE A 70 -26.38 -14.14 -3.91
CA ILE A 70 -25.15 -13.37 -3.92
C ILE A 70 -25.01 -12.65 -2.57
N VAL A 71 -23.89 -12.89 -1.88
CA VAL A 71 -23.60 -12.20 -0.62
C VAL A 71 -22.77 -10.94 -0.85
N PRO A 72 -22.93 -9.91 -0.01
CA PRO A 72 -22.14 -8.68 -0.10
C PRO A 72 -20.65 -8.99 0.02
N HIS A 73 -19.85 -8.48 -0.92
CA HIS A 73 -18.41 -8.69 -0.95
C HIS A 73 -17.68 -7.46 -1.48
N GLN A 74 -16.41 -7.31 -1.08
CA GLN A 74 -15.57 -6.17 -1.45
C GLN A 74 -14.11 -6.57 -1.50
N PHE A 75 -13.40 -6.09 -2.53
CA PHE A 75 -11.94 -6.20 -2.58
C PHE A 75 -11.29 -5.06 -1.82
N LYS A 76 -10.30 -5.40 -1.02
CA LYS A 76 -9.45 -4.42 -0.36
C LYS A 76 -8.00 -4.83 -0.45
N GLN A 77 -7.11 -3.86 -0.62
CA GLN A 77 -5.68 -4.13 -0.63
C GLN A 77 -5.27 -4.75 0.70
N SER A 78 -4.48 -5.80 0.65
CA SER A 78 -3.92 -6.39 1.87
C SER A 78 -3.02 -5.37 2.54
N SER A 79 -3.46 -4.87 3.70
CA SER A 79 -2.66 -3.98 4.53
C SER A 79 -1.67 -4.74 5.43
N GLN A 80 -1.47 -6.02 5.17
CA GLN A 80 -0.52 -6.82 5.94
C GLN A 80 0.91 -6.32 5.69
N ARG A 81 1.21 -5.20 6.35
CA ARG A 81 2.57 -4.91 6.78
C ARG A 81 2.73 -5.68 8.08
N VAL A 82 3.63 -6.61 8.10
CA VAL A 82 4.07 -7.18 9.37
C VAL A 82 5.03 -6.14 9.95
N ASP A 83 4.44 -5.11 10.56
CA ASP A 83 5.24 -4.14 11.29
C ASP A 83 5.88 -4.89 12.45
N SER A 84 7.18 -5.11 12.38
CA SER A 84 7.91 -5.66 13.50
C SER A 84 8.08 -4.57 14.54
N LYS A 85 7.51 -4.77 15.70
CA LYS A 85 7.77 -3.95 16.87
C LYS A 85 9.07 -4.47 17.50
N ARG A 86 10.01 -3.58 17.72
CA ARG A 86 11.23 -3.88 18.48
C ARG A 86 11.27 -2.98 19.69
N GLU A 87 11.44 -3.59 20.83
CA GLU A 87 11.72 -2.92 22.09
C GLU A 87 13.22 -2.96 22.28
N ILE A 88 13.86 -1.79 22.35
CA ILE A 88 15.30 -1.67 22.50
C ILE A 88 15.57 -0.83 23.75
N PRO A 89 16.25 -1.38 24.74
CA PRO A 89 16.70 -0.62 25.89
C PRO A 89 17.62 0.55 25.42
N LEU A 90 17.33 1.74 25.91
CA LEU A 90 18.09 2.95 25.54
C LEU A 90 19.01 3.34 26.69
N VAL A 91 20.23 3.72 26.32
CA VAL A 91 21.16 4.33 27.27
C VAL A 91 20.72 5.75 27.55
N PHE A 92 20.70 6.15 28.80
CA PHE A 92 20.35 7.51 29.21
C PHE A 92 21.25 8.03 30.32
N TYR A 93 21.46 9.33 30.34
CA TYR A 93 22.33 10.02 31.24
C TYR A 93 21.58 11.12 31.96
N PRO A 94 21.58 11.16 33.31
CA PRO A 94 21.04 12.27 34.07
C PRO A 94 21.89 13.52 33.81
N PHE A 95 21.21 14.64 33.59
CA PHE A 95 21.87 15.90 33.21
C PHE A 95 21.22 17.07 33.96
N SER A 96 22.00 17.98 34.55
CA SER A 96 21.49 19.16 35.25
C SER A 96 21.44 20.38 34.33
N LYS A 97 20.53 21.34 34.63
CA LYS A 97 20.39 22.57 33.83
C LYS A 97 21.63 23.44 33.85
N GLU A 98 22.41 23.40 34.93
CA GLU A 98 23.70 24.11 35.03
C GLU A 98 24.71 23.61 34.01
N GLN A 99 24.63 22.31 33.68
CA GLN A 99 25.45 21.69 32.63
C GLN A 99 24.97 22.07 31.23
N ALA A 100 23.67 22.39 31.06
CA ALA A 100 23.08 22.79 29.78
C ALA A 100 23.34 24.27 29.45
N ALA A 101 23.59 25.14 30.45
CA ALA A 101 23.77 26.58 30.26
C ALA A 101 25.11 26.96 29.64
N ASN A 102 26.11 26.07 29.69
CA ASN A 102 27.45 26.31 29.10
C ASN A 102 27.87 25.12 28.22
N PRO A 103 27.36 25.02 26.99
CA PRO A 103 27.70 23.92 26.07
C PRO A 103 29.19 23.90 25.66
N SER A 104 29.90 25.01 25.78
CA SER A 104 31.34 25.10 25.50
C SER A 104 32.24 24.37 26.51
N ASN A 105 31.73 23.97 27.66
CA ASN A 105 32.50 23.27 28.71
C ASN A 105 32.20 21.74 28.76
N ILE A 106 31.43 21.22 27.81
CA ILE A 106 31.18 19.78 27.72
C ILE A 106 32.10 19.18 26.66
N GLN A 107 33.22 18.60 27.08
CA GLN A 107 34.03 17.74 26.22
C GLN A 107 33.47 16.31 26.32
N VAL A 108 32.85 15.85 25.25
CA VAL A 108 32.45 14.44 25.08
C VAL A 108 33.66 13.72 24.51
N ILE A 109 34.37 12.97 25.34
CA ILE A 109 35.48 12.12 24.88
C ILE A 109 34.90 10.72 24.60
N ILE A 110 34.82 10.37 23.32
CA ILE A 110 34.44 9.02 22.89
C ILE A 110 35.71 8.20 22.81
N ASN A 111 35.99 7.38 23.82
CA ASN A 111 37.04 6.38 23.74
C ASN A 111 36.53 5.11 23.08
N GLN A 112 36.92 4.88 21.82
CA GLN A 112 36.73 3.60 21.15
C GLN A 112 37.91 2.67 21.50
N LYS A 113 37.69 1.71 22.36
CA LYS A 113 38.53 0.49 22.45
C LYS A 113 37.71 -0.69 22.07
N ALA A 114 38.20 -1.43 21.09
CA ALA A 114 37.75 -2.75 20.60
C ALA A 114 36.47 -3.32 21.27
N GLY A 115 35.30 -2.92 20.72
CA GLY A 115 34.02 -3.56 21.06
C GLY A 115 33.22 -2.92 22.21
N GLU A 116 33.75 -2.01 22.98
CA GLU A 116 33.05 -1.26 24.04
C GLU A 116 33.17 0.25 23.81
N GLN A 117 32.01 0.89 23.64
CA GLN A 117 31.93 2.37 23.61
C GLN A 117 31.68 2.89 25.02
N ASN A 118 32.73 3.39 25.65
CA ASN A 118 32.59 4.11 26.92
C ASN A 118 32.54 5.61 26.64
N LEU A 119 31.40 6.22 26.90
CA LEU A 119 31.20 7.66 26.84
C LEU A 119 31.64 8.28 28.17
N GLN A 120 32.80 8.95 28.23
CA GLN A 120 33.18 9.74 29.38
C GLN A 120 32.85 11.21 29.15
N ILE A 121 31.98 11.76 29.97
CA ILE A 121 31.67 13.18 30.01
C ILE A 121 32.61 13.82 31.03
N ASN A 122 33.71 14.44 30.59
CA ASN A 122 34.61 15.17 31.47
C ASN A 122 34.10 16.61 31.65
N GLN A 123 33.85 17.00 32.91
CA GLN A 123 33.56 18.36 33.31
C GLN A 123 34.78 19.08 33.81
N GLN A 124 35.07 20.23 33.25
CA GLN A 124 35.88 21.27 33.96
C GLN A 124 34.91 22.18 34.72
N ILE A 125 34.85 22.02 36.05
CA ILE A 125 34.05 22.87 36.92
C ILE A 125 34.75 24.18 37.06
N ALA A 126 34.32 25.22 36.36
CA ALA A 126 34.67 26.58 36.68
C ALA A 126 33.94 26.99 37.97
N LYS A 127 34.68 27.15 39.07
CA LYS A 127 34.15 27.70 40.33
C LYS A 127 33.84 29.19 40.13
N SER A 128 32.58 29.50 39.84
CA SER A 128 32.09 30.91 40.01
C SER A 128 30.57 30.95 40.00
N GLY A 129 30.00 31.44 41.09
CA GLY A 129 28.69 32.06 41.13
C GLY A 129 27.54 31.24 41.75
N LYS A 130 26.82 31.88 42.66
CA LYS A 130 25.67 31.38 43.45
C LYS A 130 24.76 30.39 42.74
N ALA A 131 24.63 29.21 43.34
CA ALA A 131 23.73 28.17 42.90
C ALA A 131 22.28 28.65 42.91
N SER A 132 21.67 28.69 41.72
CA SER A 132 20.25 28.86 41.56
C SER A 132 19.57 27.53 41.95
N LYS A 133 18.65 27.55 42.93
CA LYS A 133 17.98 26.38 43.52
C LYS A 133 16.94 25.68 42.63
N THR A 134 16.98 25.79 41.33
CA THR A 134 16.06 25.08 40.44
C THR A 134 16.76 23.89 39.78
N ASN A 135 16.79 22.78 40.50
CA ASN A 135 17.23 21.49 39.96
C ASN A 135 16.23 20.96 38.92
N GLU A 136 16.28 21.44 37.71
CA GLU A 136 15.58 20.81 36.60
C GLU A 136 16.35 19.53 36.25
N TYR A 137 15.76 18.37 36.58
CA TYR A 137 16.33 17.09 36.15
C TYR A 137 16.02 16.88 34.68
N GLN A 138 17.07 16.75 33.90
CA GLN A 138 17.03 16.41 32.51
C GLN A 138 17.71 15.06 32.28
N TYR A 139 17.31 14.38 31.24
CA TYR A 139 17.96 13.16 30.78
C TYR A 139 18.29 13.29 29.31
N ILE A 140 19.52 12.99 28.96
CA ILE A 140 19.93 12.76 27.57
C ILE A 140 19.81 11.29 27.30
N ILE A 141 19.09 10.92 26.26
CA ILE A 141 18.81 9.55 25.86
C ILE A 141 19.48 9.33 24.51
N GLU A 142 20.24 8.26 24.36
CA GLU A 142 20.86 7.89 23.10
C GLU A 142 19.90 6.99 22.28
N ASN A 143 19.55 7.46 21.08
CA ASN A 143 18.72 6.70 20.17
C ASN A 143 19.59 5.67 19.43
N GLN A 144 19.60 4.44 19.91
CA GLN A 144 20.41 3.34 19.39
C GLN A 144 19.80 2.65 18.15
N GLY A 145 18.79 3.22 17.51
CA GLY A 145 18.15 2.69 16.30
C GLY A 145 19.07 2.55 15.08
N GLN A 146 20.37 2.59 15.28
CA GLN A 146 21.41 2.67 14.27
C GLN A 146 22.31 1.44 14.21
N SER A 147 21.79 0.26 14.17
CA SER A 147 22.61 -0.87 13.75
C SER A 147 22.19 -1.30 12.36
N GLY A 148 22.88 -0.85 11.32
CA GLY A 148 22.65 -1.28 9.95
C GLY A 148 22.14 -0.20 8.98
N LYS A 149 21.92 -0.55 7.76
CA LYS A 149 21.70 0.28 6.56
C LYS A 149 20.47 1.22 6.58
N LYS A 150 19.67 1.26 7.64
CA LYS A 150 18.48 2.12 7.73
C LYS A 150 18.23 2.53 9.16
N ALA A 151 18.32 3.83 9.44
CA ALA A 151 17.94 4.39 10.75
C ALA A 151 16.47 4.03 11.07
N LEU A 152 16.24 3.39 12.21
CA LEU A 152 14.90 3.11 12.71
C LEU A 152 14.30 4.42 13.23
N LYS A 153 13.03 4.65 12.93
CA LYS A 153 12.31 5.79 13.48
C LYS A 153 11.75 5.44 14.84
N LEU A 154 12.15 6.21 15.85
CA LEU A 154 11.62 6.13 17.20
C LEU A 154 10.40 7.03 17.33
N CYS A 155 9.23 6.44 17.65
CA CYS A 155 7.95 7.15 17.75
C CYS A 155 7.30 6.98 19.14
N LYS A 156 7.83 6.08 19.96
CA LYS A 156 7.31 5.74 21.28
C LYS A 156 8.45 5.49 22.26
N LEU A 157 8.25 5.88 23.51
CA LEU A 157 9.10 5.51 24.63
C LEU A 157 8.26 4.85 25.71
N GLN A 158 8.80 3.80 26.30
CA GLN A 158 8.33 3.25 27.56
C GLN A 158 9.33 3.64 28.64
N LEU A 159 8.81 4.21 29.72
CA LEU A 159 9.60 4.74 30.81
C LEU A 159 9.33 3.95 32.09
N ASN A 160 10.40 3.55 32.77
CA ASN A 160 10.29 3.00 34.13
C ASN A 160 11.00 3.94 35.10
N TRP A 161 10.39 4.20 36.24
CA TRP A 161 10.93 5.09 37.26
C TRP A 161 10.69 4.57 38.66
N LYS A 162 11.58 4.95 39.56
CA LYS A 162 11.42 4.63 40.98
C LYS A 162 10.37 5.57 41.56
N GLN A 163 9.34 5.01 42.13
CA GLN A 163 8.24 5.71 42.76
C GLN A 163 8.54 5.98 44.22
N ASN A 164 8.38 7.21 44.67
CA ASN A 164 8.59 7.60 46.06
C ASN A 164 7.26 7.71 46.85
N LYS A 165 6.11 7.66 46.15
CA LYS A 165 4.75 7.75 46.71
C LYS A 165 3.88 6.66 46.09
N ALA A 166 2.80 6.26 46.73
CA ALA A 166 1.87 5.26 46.22
C ALA A 166 1.30 5.58 44.84
N SER A 167 1.16 6.87 44.50
CA SER A 167 0.69 7.32 43.20
C SER A 167 1.57 8.45 42.68
N SER A 168 1.91 8.42 41.41
CA SER A 168 2.67 9.47 40.72
C SER A 168 2.13 9.75 39.32
N ILE A 169 1.96 11.05 39.01
CA ILE A 169 1.68 11.56 37.66
C ILE A 169 2.80 12.54 37.31
N ILE A 170 3.53 12.24 36.24
CA ILE A 170 4.74 12.99 35.91
C ILE A 170 4.60 13.48 34.46
N SER A 171 4.86 14.75 34.27
CA SER A 171 4.87 15.35 32.93
C SER A 171 6.26 15.81 32.54
N PHE A 172 6.59 15.67 31.25
CA PHE A 172 7.88 16.06 30.71
C PHE A 172 7.76 16.61 29.28
N ARG A 173 8.76 17.34 28.87
CA ARG A 173 9.00 17.80 27.52
C ARG A 173 10.01 16.88 26.84
N LEU A 174 9.83 16.63 25.54
CA LEU A 174 10.75 15.81 24.76
C LEU A 174 11.23 16.56 23.52
N GLU A 175 12.54 16.56 23.33
CA GLU A 175 13.23 17.20 22.22
C GLU A 175 14.22 16.21 21.61
N SER A 176 14.67 16.44 20.36
CA SER A 176 15.65 15.61 19.67
C SER A 176 16.75 16.43 19.01
N SER A 177 17.94 15.85 18.86
CA SER A 177 19.11 16.47 18.25
C SER A 177 20.09 15.42 17.70
N ASP A 178 20.83 15.77 16.66
CA ASP A 178 21.95 14.95 16.16
C ASP A 178 23.30 15.32 16.80
N GLN A 179 23.43 16.53 17.37
CA GLN A 179 24.70 17.08 17.79
C GLN A 179 24.70 17.71 19.21
N LEU A 180 23.66 17.46 20.03
CA LEU A 180 23.50 17.92 21.42
C LEU A 180 23.37 19.44 21.63
N HIS A 181 23.38 20.25 20.56
CA HIS A 181 23.27 21.70 20.69
C HIS A 181 22.05 22.30 19.97
N ASN A 182 21.62 21.75 18.87
CA ASN A 182 20.41 22.19 18.16
C ASN A 182 19.27 21.21 18.47
N TRP A 183 18.30 21.65 19.29
CA TRP A 183 17.22 20.82 19.77
C TRP A 183 15.91 21.13 19.05
N HIS A 184 15.27 20.08 18.52
CA HIS A 184 13.97 20.16 17.87
C HIS A 184 12.89 19.60 18.79
N MET A 185 11.82 20.35 18.98
CA MET A 185 10.69 19.95 19.81
C MET A 185 9.93 18.78 19.21
N LEU A 186 9.89 17.65 19.89
CA LEU A 186 9.05 16.50 19.54
C LEU A 186 7.68 16.57 20.23
N SER A 187 7.67 16.96 21.51
CA SER A 187 6.45 17.20 22.27
C SER A 187 6.68 18.16 23.42
N ARG A 188 5.77 19.10 23.60
CA ARG A 188 5.83 20.09 24.71
C ARG A 188 5.44 19.50 26.05
N LYS A 189 4.52 18.51 26.05
CA LYS A 189 4.02 17.86 27.26
C LYS A 189 3.65 16.43 26.95
N LEU A 190 4.30 15.49 27.60
CA LEU A 190 3.97 14.08 27.68
C LEU A 190 3.75 13.73 29.13
N THR A 191 2.85 12.81 29.43
CA THR A 191 2.51 12.45 30.80
C THR A 191 2.57 10.91 30.95
N VAL A 192 3.19 10.46 32.01
CA VAL A 192 3.20 9.08 32.46
C VAL A 192 2.67 9.00 33.89
N SER A 193 2.08 7.89 34.26
CA SER A 193 1.49 7.73 35.61
C SER A 193 1.59 6.29 36.10
N LYS A 194 1.75 6.17 37.41
CA LYS A 194 1.53 4.95 38.19
C LYS A 194 0.62 5.30 39.34
N LEU A 195 -0.57 4.74 39.36
CA LEU A 195 -1.60 5.02 40.36
C LEU A 195 -1.94 3.72 41.10
N ASP A 196 -1.82 3.75 42.40
CA ASP A 196 -2.19 2.62 43.26
C ASP A 196 -3.49 2.95 44.02
N TYR A 197 -4.47 2.07 43.91
CA TYR A 197 -5.74 2.19 44.61
C TYR A 197 -6.28 0.82 45.00
N ASN A 198 -6.53 0.62 46.30
CA ASN A 198 -7.11 -0.62 46.86
C ASN A 198 -6.40 -1.91 46.36
N GLY A 199 -5.08 -1.92 46.30
CA GLY A 199 -4.29 -3.07 45.85
C GLY A 199 -4.25 -3.29 44.33
N SER A 200 -4.93 -2.42 43.56
CA SER A 200 -4.86 -2.40 42.10
C SER A 200 -3.95 -1.27 41.60
N GLN A 201 -3.14 -1.55 40.58
CA GLN A 201 -2.23 -0.58 40.02
C GLN A 201 -2.64 -0.23 38.57
N LEU A 202 -2.82 1.08 38.28
CA LEU A 202 -3.01 1.59 36.95
C LEU A 202 -1.68 2.21 36.47
N ILE A 203 -1.09 1.62 35.44
CA ILE A 203 0.18 2.08 34.88
C ILE A 203 -0.04 2.65 33.47
N HIS A 204 0.40 3.87 33.27
CA HIS A 204 0.53 4.49 31.96
C HIS A 204 1.99 4.98 31.80
N ASP A 205 2.84 4.09 31.31
CA ASP A 205 4.30 4.27 31.22
C ASP A 205 4.78 4.50 29.79
N THR A 206 3.90 4.40 28.81
CA THR A 206 4.22 4.50 27.38
C THR A 206 3.69 5.79 26.79
N VAL A 207 4.55 6.53 26.06
CA VAL A 207 4.20 7.79 25.40
C VAL A 207 4.48 7.75 23.90
N ASN A 208 3.62 8.43 23.14
CA ASN A 208 3.77 8.61 21.71
C ASN A 208 4.18 10.06 21.40
N PHE A 209 5.02 10.24 20.40
CA PHE A 209 5.48 11.56 19.95
C PHE A 209 5.79 11.57 18.45
N SER A 210 6.11 12.74 17.90
CA SER A 210 6.53 12.87 16.50
C SER A 210 7.77 12.01 16.23
N CYS A 211 7.70 11.11 15.26
CA CYS A 211 8.77 10.15 14.97
C CYS A 211 10.08 10.85 14.61
N THR A 212 11.16 10.43 15.23
CA THR A 212 12.51 10.95 14.97
C THR A 212 13.50 9.84 14.65
N SER A 213 14.50 10.16 13.83
CA SER A 213 15.70 9.33 13.62
C SER A 213 16.96 10.01 14.17
N GLN A 214 16.82 11.16 14.84
CA GLN A 214 17.94 11.88 15.41
C GLN A 214 18.61 11.09 16.52
N LYS A 215 19.93 11.29 16.68
CA LYS A 215 20.79 10.47 17.52
C LYS A 215 20.51 10.63 19.02
N TYR A 216 20.10 11.81 19.45
CA TYR A 216 19.89 12.10 20.87
C TYR A 216 18.49 12.62 21.12
N LEU A 217 17.93 12.29 22.29
CA LEU A 217 16.70 12.85 22.83
C LEU A 217 17.01 13.53 24.15
N ARG A 218 16.30 14.62 24.43
CA ARG A 218 16.35 15.30 25.71
C ARG A 218 14.96 15.26 26.37
N LEU A 219 14.89 14.59 27.50
CA LEU A 219 13.71 14.56 28.35
C LEU A 219 13.92 15.56 29.49
N THR A 220 12.99 16.51 29.64
CA THR A 220 13.01 17.50 30.72
C THR A 220 11.74 17.39 31.53
N TRP A 221 11.84 17.09 32.83
CA TRP A 221 10.70 17.08 33.74
C TRP A 221 10.07 18.49 33.84
N LEU A 222 8.74 18.58 33.73
CA LEU A 222 8.03 19.84 33.90
C LEU A 222 7.70 20.16 35.38
N GLN A 223 7.84 19.18 36.24
CA GLN A 223 7.58 19.29 37.69
C GLN A 223 8.85 18.93 38.45
N PRO A 224 9.81 19.83 38.62
CA PRO A 224 11.12 19.54 39.22
C PRO A 224 11.07 19.18 40.70
N GLU A 225 9.99 19.49 41.39
CA GLU A 225 9.78 19.18 42.81
C GLU A 225 9.59 17.67 43.06
N GLN A 226 9.12 16.93 42.07
CA GLN A 226 9.02 15.48 42.11
C GLN A 226 10.37 14.89 41.74
N LYS A 227 11.21 14.58 42.72
CA LYS A 227 12.52 13.91 42.54
C LYS A 227 12.35 12.49 42.01
N THR A 228 11.84 12.37 40.80
CA THR A 228 11.63 11.08 40.14
C THR A 228 12.87 10.66 39.38
N LYS A 229 13.39 9.51 39.71
CA LYS A 229 14.57 8.94 39.04
C LYS A 229 14.12 7.89 38.04
N LEU A 230 14.48 8.07 36.76
CA LEU A 230 14.33 7.04 35.74
C LEU A 230 15.22 5.84 36.09
N THR A 231 14.67 4.64 35.92
CA THR A 231 15.39 3.38 36.14
C THR A 231 15.62 2.65 34.81
N GLN A 232 14.73 2.81 33.84
CA GLN A 232 14.82 2.18 32.53
C GLN A 232 14.09 3.01 31.50
N ILE A 233 14.59 3.04 30.29
CA ILE A 233 13.94 3.61 29.11
C ILE A 233 14.02 2.60 27.98
N GLU A 234 12.90 2.31 27.34
CA GLU A 234 12.84 1.46 26.17
C GLU A 234 12.29 2.26 24.99
N GLY A 235 13.01 2.19 23.87
CA GLY A 235 12.55 2.70 22.60
C GLY A 235 11.67 1.67 21.90
N LEU A 236 10.43 2.03 21.63
CA LEU A 236 9.50 1.19 20.88
C LEU A 236 9.59 1.61 19.40
N TYR A 237 10.36 0.84 18.66
CA TYR A 237 10.58 1.06 17.23
C TYR A 237 9.55 0.28 16.43
N THR A 238 8.90 0.97 15.51
CA THR A 238 8.08 0.31 14.50
C THR A 238 8.86 0.29 13.21
N GLN A 239 9.38 -0.86 12.85
CA GLN A 239 9.89 -1.08 11.51
C GLN A 239 8.67 -1.39 10.63
N LYS A 240 8.31 -0.46 9.75
CA LYS A 240 7.27 -0.75 8.74
C LYS A 240 7.74 -1.96 7.96
N GLY A 241 7.04 -3.07 8.15
CA GLY A 241 7.28 -4.29 7.41
C GLY A 241 7.17 -4.01 5.91
N GLU A 242 7.99 -4.66 5.13
CA GLU A 242 7.81 -4.63 3.69
C GLU A 242 6.46 -5.28 3.38
N GLN A 243 5.69 -4.61 2.53
CA GLN A 243 4.44 -5.18 2.07
C GLN A 243 4.78 -6.43 1.26
N GLN A 244 4.30 -7.59 1.70
CA GLN A 244 4.51 -8.84 0.97
C GLN A 244 3.88 -8.70 -0.41
N LEU A 245 4.70 -8.81 -1.44
CA LEU A 245 4.27 -8.87 -2.82
C LEU A 245 4.03 -10.34 -3.20
N GLN A 246 3.08 -10.56 -4.09
CA GLN A 246 3.03 -11.78 -4.88
C GLN A 246 3.90 -11.59 -6.12
N TRP A 247 4.58 -12.65 -6.54
CA TRP A 247 5.49 -12.65 -7.67
C TRP A 247 5.12 -13.74 -8.66
N LYS A 248 5.19 -13.42 -9.96
CA LYS A 248 5.04 -14.39 -11.03
C LYS A 248 6.08 -14.13 -12.12
N SER A 249 6.63 -15.19 -12.66
CA SER A 249 7.51 -15.12 -13.83
C SER A 249 6.68 -14.86 -15.08
N PHE A 250 7.17 -13.95 -15.93
CA PHE A 250 6.70 -13.72 -17.30
C PHE A 250 7.60 -14.41 -18.32
N GLY A 251 8.61 -15.17 -17.84
CA GLY A 251 9.62 -15.79 -18.68
C GLY A 251 10.67 -14.81 -19.18
N LYS A 252 11.35 -15.20 -20.26
CA LYS A 252 12.33 -14.36 -20.94
C LYS A 252 11.65 -13.46 -21.96
N PRO A 253 12.10 -12.21 -22.15
CA PRO A 253 11.58 -11.33 -23.18
C PRO A 253 11.96 -11.83 -24.58
N SER A 254 11.14 -11.53 -25.59
CA SER A 254 11.43 -11.78 -26.99
C SER A 254 11.86 -10.47 -27.70
N TYR A 255 12.80 -10.56 -28.63
CA TYR A 255 13.22 -9.39 -29.39
C TYR A 255 12.28 -9.12 -30.57
N SER A 256 11.79 -7.90 -30.67
CA SER A 256 11.04 -7.40 -31.85
C SER A 256 11.94 -6.49 -32.69
N LYS A 257 12.14 -6.84 -33.94
CA LYS A 257 12.88 -6.03 -34.89
C LYS A 257 12.15 -4.72 -35.23
N ASP A 258 10.82 -4.77 -35.33
CA ASP A 258 9.97 -3.62 -35.67
C ASP A 258 9.99 -2.54 -34.58
N GLU A 259 9.99 -2.98 -33.33
CA GLU A 259 10.03 -2.07 -32.17
C GLU A 259 11.46 -1.75 -31.72
N ASN A 260 12.46 -2.45 -32.27
CA ASN A 260 13.86 -2.43 -31.83
C ASN A 260 13.97 -2.54 -30.29
N ALA A 261 13.26 -3.51 -29.73
CA ALA A 261 13.11 -3.65 -28.28
C ALA A 261 12.79 -5.08 -27.88
N TRP A 262 12.95 -5.35 -26.61
CA TRP A 262 12.54 -6.59 -25.95
C TRP A 262 11.10 -6.47 -25.48
N LEU A 263 10.25 -7.42 -25.89
CA LEU A 263 8.83 -7.47 -25.56
C LEU A 263 8.53 -8.64 -24.63
N PHE A 264 7.60 -8.44 -23.71
CA PHE A 264 7.04 -9.47 -22.85
C PHE A 264 5.59 -9.13 -22.47
N GLU A 265 4.83 -10.14 -22.08
CA GLU A 265 3.41 -9.99 -21.73
C GLU A 265 3.13 -10.41 -20.29
N SER A 266 2.18 -9.72 -19.68
CA SER A 266 1.59 -10.08 -18.39
C SER A 266 0.23 -10.72 -18.61
N ASP A 267 0.06 -11.94 -18.12
CA ASP A 267 -1.24 -12.61 -18.04
C ASP A 267 -1.96 -12.36 -16.70
N ILE A 268 -1.36 -11.55 -15.83
CA ILE A 268 -1.90 -11.24 -14.51
C ILE A 268 -2.86 -10.06 -14.58
N ILE A 269 -4.07 -10.27 -14.10
CA ILE A 269 -5.04 -9.19 -13.88
C ILE A 269 -4.82 -8.57 -12.50
N SER A 270 -3.70 -7.90 -12.31
CA SER A 270 -3.41 -7.14 -11.09
C SER A 270 -2.54 -5.93 -11.39
N GLU A 271 -2.47 -5.02 -10.44
CA GLU A 271 -1.65 -3.81 -10.54
C GLU A 271 -0.20 -4.13 -10.21
N VAL A 272 0.58 -4.49 -11.23
CA VAL A 272 2.02 -4.71 -11.11
C VAL A 272 2.70 -3.39 -10.71
N SER A 273 3.56 -3.46 -9.71
CA SER A 273 4.28 -2.28 -9.17
C SER A 273 5.79 -2.48 -9.08
N LYS A 274 6.26 -3.71 -9.31
CA LYS A 274 7.69 -4.03 -9.36
C LYS A 274 7.98 -5.04 -10.45
N LEU A 275 9.14 -4.90 -11.08
CA LEU A 275 9.74 -5.92 -11.95
C LEU A 275 11.12 -6.30 -11.40
N GLU A 276 11.38 -7.59 -11.35
CA GLU A 276 12.68 -8.16 -11.02
C GLU A 276 13.27 -8.79 -12.27
N PHE A 277 14.54 -8.52 -12.52
CA PHE A 277 15.28 -9.05 -13.65
C PHE A 277 16.29 -10.06 -13.11
N ILE A 278 16.00 -11.34 -13.28
CA ILE A 278 16.85 -12.42 -12.80
C ILE A 278 17.87 -12.74 -13.89
N ALA A 279 19.08 -12.27 -13.69
CA ALA A 279 20.19 -12.55 -14.61
C ALA A 279 20.58 -14.03 -14.55
N PRO A 280 20.77 -14.71 -15.69
CA PRO A 280 21.12 -16.14 -15.74
C PRO A 280 22.54 -16.43 -15.25
N GLN A 281 23.42 -15.43 -15.26
CA GLN A 281 24.83 -15.56 -14.83
C GLN A 281 25.33 -14.24 -14.22
N ASP A 282 26.48 -14.29 -13.58
CA ASP A 282 27.14 -13.11 -13.04
C ASP A 282 27.83 -12.29 -14.16
N GLY A 283 28.14 -11.03 -13.88
CA GLY A 283 28.80 -10.12 -14.82
C GLY A 283 27.86 -9.46 -15.82
N LEU A 284 26.54 -9.55 -15.64
CA LEU A 284 25.56 -8.94 -16.54
C LEU A 284 25.04 -7.61 -16.00
N LEU A 285 24.90 -6.65 -16.94
CA LEU A 285 24.31 -5.34 -16.73
C LEU A 285 23.24 -5.07 -17.81
N TYR A 286 22.01 -4.82 -17.37
CA TYR A 286 20.90 -4.42 -18.24
C TYR A 286 20.59 -2.96 -18.01
N LYS A 287 20.82 -2.11 -19.00
CA LYS A 287 20.53 -0.69 -18.97
C LYS A 287 19.55 -0.36 -20.08
N GLY A 288 18.46 0.33 -19.76
CA GLY A 288 17.44 0.63 -20.76
C GLY A 288 16.27 1.42 -20.21
N THR A 289 15.20 1.49 -20.98
CA THR A 289 13.96 2.18 -20.61
C THR A 289 12.78 1.24 -20.72
N LEU A 290 11.96 1.21 -19.69
CA LEU A 290 10.78 0.38 -19.57
C LEU A 290 9.53 1.16 -19.97
N TYR A 291 8.72 0.55 -20.83
CA TYR A 291 7.42 1.04 -21.27
C TYR A 291 6.36 -0.03 -21.07
N SER A 292 5.10 0.36 -20.97
CA SER A 292 3.98 -0.57 -21.01
C SER A 292 2.75 0.03 -21.71
N ARG A 293 1.85 -0.85 -22.17
CA ARG A 293 0.57 -0.49 -22.76
C ARG A 293 -0.50 -1.51 -22.40
N ASN A 294 -1.74 -1.07 -22.42
CA ASN A 294 -2.87 -1.89 -22.00
C ASN A 294 -3.32 -2.89 -23.08
N ASN A 295 -3.30 -2.46 -24.34
CA ASN A 295 -3.75 -3.25 -25.50
C ASN A 295 -2.65 -3.25 -26.57
N GLU A 296 -2.75 -4.20 -27.48
CA GLU A 296 -1.74 -4.46 -28.51
C GLU A 296 -1.51 -3.29 -29.48
N LYS A 297 -2.52 -2.47 -29.71
CA LYS A 297 -2.46 -1.30 -30.62
C LYS A 297 -2.34 0.04 -29.89
N GLY A 298 -2.26 0.02 -28.55
CA GLY A 298 -2.16 1.23 -27.73
C GLY A 298 -0.78 1.88 -27.80
N GLU A 299 -0.73 3.13 -27.39
CA GLU A 299 0.54 3.85 -27.28
C GLU A 299 1.39 3.33 -26.12
N TRP A 300 2.70 3.27 -26.31
CA TRP A 300 3.67 2.93 -25.29
C TRP A 300 3.82 4.07 -24.28
N ARG A 301 3.59 3.78 -23.02
CA ARG A 301 3.76 4.75 -21.92
C ARG A 301 5.05 4.46 -21.17
N TYR A 302 5.85 5.49 -21.01
CA TYR A 302 7.07 5.44 -20.19
C TYR A 302 6.74 5.02 -18.76
N ARG A 303 7.55 4.13 -18.21
CA ARG A 303 7.45 3.68 -16.82
C ARG A 303 8.66 4.10 -16.01
N ARG A 304 9.84 3.74 -16.46
CA ARG A 304 11.09 4.05 -15.75
C ARG A 304 12.32 3.69 -16.58
N ASP A 305 13.43 4.36 -16.28
CA ASP A 305 14.74 3.90 -16.69
C ASP A 305 15.20 2.75 -15.79
N VAL A 306 15.79 1.75 -16.40
CA VAL A 306 16.20 0.48 -15.78
C VAL A 306 17.71 0.40 -15.79
N SER A 307 18.30 0.11 -14.64
CA SER A 307 19.70 -0.29 -14.51
C SER A 307 19.75 -1.46 -13.55
N GLN A 308 19.89 -2.66 -14.10
CA GLN A 308 19.85 -3.91 -13.35
C GLN A 308 21.14 -4.67 -13.60
N TYR A 309 21.73 -5.20 -12.55
CA TYR A 309 23.00 -5.90 -12.62
C TYR A 309 23.03 -7.07 -11.64
N ARG A 310 23.89 -8.03 -11.98
CA ARG A 310 24.34 -9.12 -11.12
C ARG A 310 25.84 -9.27 -11.30
N LEU A 311 26.62 -8.95 -10.27
CA LEU A 311 28.08 -8.88 -10.30
C LEU A 311 28.66 -9.78 -9.21
N ASN A 312 29.64 -10.59 -9.58
CA ASN A 312 30.46 -11.33 -8.62
C ASN A 312 31.61 -10.42 -8.14
N MET A 313 31.66 -10.17 -6.82
CA MET A 313 32.68 -9.35 -6.17
C MET A 313 33.59 -10.22 -5.25
N GLY A 314 33.92 -11.42 -5.70
CA GLY A 314 34.65 -12.40 -4.91
C GLY A 314 33.70 -13.18 -3.99
N ASP A 315 33.77 -12.93 -2.69
CA ASP A 315 32.93 -13.64 -1.70
C ASP A 315 31.47 -13.16 -1.66
N THR A 316 31.12 -12.12 -2.42
CA THR A 316 29.78 -11.51 -2.37
C THR A 316 29.22 -11.32 -3.77
N ILE A 317 27.96 -11.70 -3.97
CA ILE A 317 27.19 -11.35 -5.17
C ILE A 317 26.44 -10.05 -4.94
N LEU A 318 26.78 -9.04 -5.72
CA LEU A 318 26.10 -7.76 -5.74
C LEU A 318 24.99 -7.79 -6.79
N GLN A 319 23.73 -7.67 -6.35
CA GLN A 319 22.56 -7.68 -7.23
C GLN A 319 21.70 -6.44 -6.98
N SER A 320 21.17 -5.87 -8.07
CA SER A 320 20.26 -4.74 -7.97
C SER A 320 18.89 -5.13 -7.38
N ASN A 321 18.24 -4.16 -6.73
CA ASN A 321 16.88 -4.34 -6.24
C ASN A 321 15.87 -4.34 -7.41
N PRO A 322 14.69 -4.96 -7.25
CA PRO A 322 13.62 -4.89 -8.23
C PRO A 322 13.24 -3.46 -8.60
N VAL A 323 12.98 -3.23 -9.86
CA VAL A 323 12.55 -1.92 -10.41
C VAL A 323 11.15 -1.60 -9.91
N SER A 324 10.97 -0.47 -9.23
CA SER A 324 9.68 -0.01 -8.72
C SER A 324 9.14 1.12 -9.57
N PHE A 325 7.83 1.11 -9.85
CA PHE A 325 7.11 2.13 -10.62
C PHE A 325 5.67 2.29 -10.12
N SER A 326 4.93 3.27 -10.64
CA SER A 326 3.51 3.44 -10.32
C SER A 326 2.71 2.21 -10.73
N PRO A 327 1.85 1.66 -9.87
CA PRO A 327 1.09 0.44 -10.16
C PRO A 327 0.33 0.54 -11.48
N THR A 328 0.40 -0.51 -12.28
CA THR A 328 -0.31 -0.59 -13.57
C THR A 328 -0.77 -2.01 -13.84
N SER A 329 -1.94 -2.14 -14.46
CA SER A 329 -2.49 -3.40 -14.95
C SER A 329 -2.25 -3.60 -16.46
N ASP A 330 -1.26 -2.92 -17.03
CA ASP A 330 -0.91 -3.05 -18.43
C ASP A 330 -0.43 -4.47 -18.74
N ARG A 331 -0.84 -4.97 -19.88
CA ARG A 331 -0.53 -6.33 -20.33
C ARG A 331 0.77 -6.42 -21.10
N TYR A 332 1.01 -5.45 -21.99
CA TYR A 332 2.14 -5.47 -22.91
C TYR A 332 3.26 -4.57 -22.40
N TRP A 333 4.46 -5.12 -22.41
CA TRP A 333 5.66 -4.46 -21.91
C TRP A 333 6.75 -4.42 -22.96
N LYS A 334 7.46 -3.30 -22.98
CA LYS A 334 8.58 -3.05 -23.88
C LYS A 334 9.78 -2.54 -23.09
N MET A 335 10.94 -3.13 -23.31
CA MET A 335 12.20 -2.66 -22.76
C MET A 335 13.17 -2.38 -23.89
N THR A 336 13.54 -1.11 -24.07
CA THR A 336 14.63 -0.71 -24.97
C THR A 336 15.93 -0.88 -24.19
N LEU A 337 16.79 -1.81 -24.61
CA LEU A 337 18.10 -1.96 -23.98
C LEU A 337 19.12 -1.04 -24.65
N LYS A 338 19.81 -0.25 -23.82
CA LYS A 338 21.04 0.46 -24.20
C LYS A 338 22.21 -0.47 -23.88
N ALA A 339 22.43 -1.46 -24.72
CA ALA A 339 23.57 -2.36 -24.54
C ALA A 339 24.74 -1.84 -25.36
N GLU A 340 25.87 -1.67 -24.72
CA GLU A 340 27.16 -1.71 -25.41
C GLU A 340 27.46 -3.21 -25.70
N GLY A 341 26.86 -3.74 -26.76
CA GLY A 341 26.96 -5.14 -27.17
C GLY A 341 25.57 -5.81 -27.32
N GLN A 342 25.45 -6.69 -28.33
CA GLN A 342 24.26 -7.53 -28.49
C GLN A 342 24.24 -8.58 -27.40
N LEU A 343 23.20 -8.56 -26.53
CA LEU A 343 22.95 -9.65 -25.60
C LEU A 343 22.53 -10.89 -26.39
N SER A 344 23.19 -12.01 -26.13
CA SER A 344 22.76 -13.30 -26.64
C SER A 344 21.51 -13.80 -25.89
N GLU A 345 20.72 -14.69 -26.49
CA GLU A 345 19.52 -15.26 -25.85
C GLU A 345 19.82 -15.89 -24.47
N ASN A 346 21.02 -16.45 -24.31
CA ASN A 346 21.44 -17.03 -23.03
C ASN A 346 21.74 -15.99 -21.94
N GLN A 347 21.90 -14.72 -22.32
CA GLN A 347 22.15 -13.62 -21.40
C GLN A 347 20.87 -12.84 -21.02
N LEU A 348 19.73 -13.20 -21.63
CA LEU A 348 18.47 -12.55 -21.32
C LEU A 348 18.00 -12.88 -19.91
N PRO A 349 17.52 -11.88 -19.16
CA PRO A 349 16.99 -12.10 -17.83
C PRO A 349 15.62 -12.78 -17.88
N GLU A 350 15.35 -13.60 -16.90
CA GLU A 350 13.98 -13.94 -16.58
C GLU A 350 13.32 -12.76 -15.89
N ILE A 351 12.11 -12.38 -16.34
CA ILE A 351 11.38 -11.24 -15.78
C ILE A 351 10.30 -11.75 -14.84
N ARG A 352 10.31 -11.25 -13.59
CA ARG A 352 9.26 -11.52 -12.62
C ARG A 352 8.53 -10.24 -12.26
N ALA A 353 7.22 -10.30 -12.28
CA ALA A 353 6.38 -9.19 -11.85
C ALA A 353 5.90 -9.35 -10.42
N GLY A 354 5.97 -8.26 -9.68
CA GLY A 354 5.52 -8.17 -8.30
C GLY A 354 4.33 -7.22 -8.16
N TRP A 355 3.27 -7.69 -7.48
CA TRP A 355 2.08 -6.89 -7.18
C TRP A 355 1.66 -7.05 -5.74
N LYS A 356 0.89 -6.09 -5.25
CA LYS A 356 0.30 -6.13 -3.92
C LYS A 356 -0.93 -7.02 -3.94
N PRO A 357 -0.97 -8.11 -3.16
CA PRO A 357 -2.13 -8.99 -3.13
C PRO A 357 -3.35 -8.23 -2.57
N LYS A 358 -4.51 -8.49 -3.16
CA LYS A 358 -5.80 -8.05 -2.61
C LYS A 358 -6.41 -9.16 -1.77
N ARG A 359 -7.25 -8.78 -0.82
CA ARG A 359 -8.12 -9.68 -0.08
C ARG A 359 -9.56 -9.42 -0.50
N LEU A 360 -10.30 -10.47 -0.65
CA LEU A 360 -11.74 -10.41 -0.81
C LEU A 360 -12.37 -10.54 0.57
N TYR A 361 -13.17 -9.57 0.97
CA TYR A 361 -13.99 -9.61 2.17
C TYR A 361 -15.42 -9.89 1.77
N PHE A 362 -16.13 -10.71 2.52
CA PHE A 362 -17.54 -10.96 2.30
C PHE A 362 -18.27 -11.12 3.63
N LEU A 363 -19.54 -10.71 3.62
CA LEU A 363 -20.43 -10.89 4.74
C LEU A 363 -21.17 -12.22 4.55
N ALA A 364 -20.91 -13.20 5.44
CA ALA A 364 -21.50 -14.54 5.38
C ALA A 364 -22.99 -14.50 5.78
N GLN A 365 -23.82 -14.04 4.85
CA GLN A 365 -25.30 -14.03 4.98
C GLN A 365 -25.89 -15.28 4.37
N GLY A 366 -26.87 -15.90 5.02
CA GLY A 366 -27.47 -17.17 4.61
C GLY A 366 -26.66 -18.38 5.07
N ASN A 367 -26.95 -19.52 4.45
CA ASN A 367 -26.38 -20.81 4.81
C ASN A 367 -25.08 -21.11 4.03
N GLY A 368 -24.09 -21.73 4.69
CA GLY A 368 -22.94 -22.32 4.03
C GLY A 368 -23.25 -23.72 3.44
N PRO A 369 -22.40 -24.27 2.58
CA PRO A 369 -21.08 -23.75 2.20
C PRO A 369 -21.17 -22.57 1.22
N PHE A 370 -20.25 -21.62 1.38
CA PHE A 370 -20.14 -20.50 0.45
C PHE A 370 -19.31 -20.88 -0.77
N VAL A 371 -19.68 -20.35 -1.93
CA VAL A 371 -19.03 -20.63 -3.21
C VAL A 371 -18.52 -19.33 -3.82
N LEU A 372 -17.24 -19.32 -4.18
CA LEU A 372 -16.62 -18.26 -4.96
C LEU A 372 -16.74 -18.62 -6.44
N ALA A 373 -17.45 -17.81 -7.23
CA ALA A 373 -17.58 -17.98 -8.68
C ALA A 373 -16.95 -16.79 -9.43
N PHE A 374 -16.22 -17.06 -10.52
CA PHE A 374 -15.45 -16.03 -11.23
C PHE A 374 -15.18 -16.37 -12.70
N GLY A 375 -14.73 -15.37 -13.45
CA GLY A 375 -14.35 -15.52 -14.86
C GLY A 375 -15.47 -15.22 -15.86
N ASN A 376 -16.48 -14.42 -15.48
CA ASN A 376 -17.49 -13.90 -16.41
C ASN A 376 -17.30 -12.41 -16.65
N SER A 377 -16.74 -12.04 -17.80
CA SER A 377 -16.47 -10.64 -18.15
C SER A 377 -17.73 -9.80 -18.40
N LYS A 378 -18.89 -10.42 -18.62
CA LYS A 378 -20.19 -9.74 -18.85
C LYS A 378 -20.85 -9.25 -17.56
N VAL A 379 -20.42 -9.75 -16.40
CA VAL A 379 -21.02 -9.38 -15.11
C VAL A 379 -20.61 -7.96 -14.72
N LYS A 380 -21.58 -7.12 -14.37
CA LYS A 380 -21.30 -5.74 -13.93
C LYS A 380 -20.54 -5.75 -12.61
N SER A 381 -19.55 -4.85 -12.48
CA SER A 381 -18.82 -4.69 -11.22
C SER A 381 -19.78 -4.32 -10.10
N GLN A 382 -19.65 -5.00 -8.97
CA GLN A 382 -20.41 -4.70 -7.77
C GLN A 382 -19.44 -4.18 -6.71
N GLN A 383 -19.55 -2.88 -6.42
CA GLN A 383 -18.79 -2.26 -5.32
C GLN A 383 -19.76 -2.01 -4.17
N ASN A 384 -19.35 -2.39 -2.97
CA ASN A 384 -20.13 -2.19 -1.76
C ASN A 384 -19.38 -1.25 -0.81
N SER A 385 -19.68 0.05 -0.86
CA SER A 385 -19.06 1.07 -0.03
C SER A 385 -19.30 0.82 1.46
N SER A 386 -20.52 0.44 1.84
CA SER A 386 -20.90 0.15 3.23
C SER A 386 -20.06 -0.99 3.83
N LEU A 387 -19.72 -2.00 3.02
CA LEU A 387 -18.85 -3.08 3.48
C LEU A 387 -17.41 -2.58 3.68
N THR A 388 -16.96 -1.61 2.89
CA THR A 388 -15.64 -0.99 3.06
C THR A 388 -15.53 -0.29 4.42
N ASP A 389 -16.54 0.50 4.77
CA ASP A 389 -16.59 1.24 6.05
C ASP A 389 -16.66 0.28 7.24
N LEU A 390 -17.45 -0.79 7.12
CA LEU A 390 -17.53 -1.85 8.13
C LEU A 390 -16.17 -2.52 8.36
N ILE A 391 -15.46 -2.88 7.29
CA ILE A 391 -14.12 -3.50 7.39
C ILE A 391 -13.15 -2.56 8.13
N ASP A 392 -13.19 -1.27 7.82
CA ASP A 392 -12.31 -0.29 8.45
C ASP A 392 -12.63 -0.10 9.93
N SER A 393 -13.91 -0.03 10.27
CA SER A 393 -14.36 0.07 11.66
C SER A 393 -13.93 -1.15 12.48
N ILE A 394 -14.12 -2.37 11.97
CA ILE A 394 -13.70 -3.60 12.66
C ILE A 394 -12.17 -3.63 12.83
N ARG A 395 -11.41 -3.20 11.84
CA ARG A 395 -9.95 -3.12 11.95
C ARG A 395 -9.48 -2.13 13.03
N GLN A 396 -10.20 -1.03 13.22
CA GLN A 396 -9.89 -0.06 14.27
C GLN A 396 -10.12 -0.62 15.68
N THR A 397 -11.10 -1.48 15.87
CA THR A 397 -11.36 -2.14 17.15
C THR A 397 -10.33 -3.23 17.48
N GLY A 398 -9.49 -3.64 16.51
CA GLY A 398 -8.54 -4.75 16.70
C GLY A 398 -9.18 -6.14 16.65
N ALA A 399 -10.47 -6.24 16.32
CA ALA A 399 -11.14 -7.52 16.18
C ALA A 399 -10.58 -8.32 14.98
N SER A 400 -10.46 -9.63 15.16
CA SER A 400 -9.97 -10.53 14.12
C SER A 400 -11.09 -10.86 13.11
N ILE A 401 -10.74 -10.89 11.83
CA ILE A 401 -11.61 -11.33 10.75
C ILE A 401 -11.08 -12.69 10.28
N ASP A 402 -11.91 -13.72 10.30
CA ASP A 402 -11.49 -15.07 9.92
C ASP A 402 -11.02 -15.14 8.48
N VAL A 403 -9.90 -15.84 8.28
CA VAL A 403 -9.36 -16.11 6.95
C VAL A 403 -9.88 -17.47 6.49
N VAL A 404 -10.65 -17.46 5.42
CA VAL A 404 -11.13 -18.70 4.79
C VAL A 404 -10.27 -19.04 3.58
N SER A 405 -10.05 -20.33 3.36
CA SER A 405 -9.33 -20.86 2.21
C SER A 405 -10.28 -21.18 1.06
N THR A 406 -9.76 -21.08 -0.16
CA THR A 406 -10.44 -21.58 -1.35
C THR A 406 -10.12 -23.07 -1.53
N GLY A 407 -11.13 -23.88 -1.74
CA GLY A 407 -10.98 -25.26 -2.18
C GLY A 407 -10.45 -25.36 -3.60
N LYS A 408 -10.50 -26.56 -4.18
CA LYS A 408 -10.09 -26.80 -5.57
C LYS A 408 -10.93 -25.96 -6.53
N ILE A 409 -10.27 -25.27 -7.45
CA ILE A 409 -10.95 -24.51 -8.51
C ILE A 409 -11.46 -25.50 -9.56
N VAL A 410 -12.77 -25.50 -9.78
CA VAL A 410 -13.44 -26.32 -10.78
C VAL A 410 -13.85 -25.43 -11.95
N SER A 411 -13.55 -25.86 -13.18
CA SER A 411 -14.00 -25.19 -14.40
C SER A 411 -15.39 -25.70 -14.81
N SER A 412 -16.29 -24.80 -15.21
CA SER A 412 -17.60 -25.17 -15.78
C SER A 412 -17.52 -25.56 -17.26
N GLY A 413 -16.35 -25.41 -17.90
CA GLY A 413 -16.17 -25.59 -19.34
C GLY A 413 -16.77 -24.48 -20.21
N LYS A 414 -17.50 -23.52 -19.61
CA LYS A 414 -18.08 -22.38 -20.32
C LYS A 414 -17.09 -21.21 -20.35
N THR A 415 -16.97 -20.54 -21.47
CA THR A 415 -16.17 -19.31 -21.63
C THR A 415 -17.12 -18.11 -21.78
N PHE A 416 -17.01 -17.16 -20.87
CA PHE A 416 -17.75 -15.91 -20.92
C PHE A 416 -16.78 -14.77 -21.27
N THR A 417 -16.53 -14.58 -22.57
CA THR A 417 -15.77 -13.42 -23.06
C THR A 417 -16.71 -12.25 -23.29
N ALA A 418 -16.28 -11.04 -22.95
CA ALA A 418 -16.96 -9.86 -23.44
C ALA A 418 -16.81 -9.88 -24.96
N GLU A 419 -17.91 -9.96 -25.68
CA GLU A 419 -17.93 -9.56 -27.08
C GLU A 419 -17.41 -8.13 -27.12
N SER A 420 -16.47 -7.83 -28.03
CA SER A 420 -16.11 -6.45 -28.32
C SER A 420 -17.44 -5.80 -28.74
N GLU A 421 -17.99 -4.94 -27.88
CA GLU A 421 -19.19 -4.20 -28.26
C GLU A 421 -18.82 -3.46 -29.52
N THR A 422 -19.34 -3.96 -30.67
CA THR A 422 -19.29 -3.19 -31.90
C THR A 422 -19.90 -1.85 -31.51
N PRO A 423 -19.24 -0.72 -31.73
CA PRO A 423 -19.72 0.57 -31.21
C PRO A 423 -20.92 1.05 -32.06
N TRP A 424 -22.01 0.23 -32.03
CA TRP A 424 -23.23 0.50 -32.80
C TRP A 424 -23.80 1.89 -32.47
N LYS A 425 -23.61 2.37 -31.23
CA LYS A 425 -23.98 3.73 -30.82
C LYS A 425 -23.17 4.77 -31.57
N LEU A 426 -21.91 4.51 -31.81
CA LEU A 426 -21.02 5.39 -32.58
C LEU A 426 -21.39 5.34 -34.06
N ILE A 427 -21.74 4.17 -34.59
CA ILE A 427 -22.24 3.99 -35.96
C ILE A 427 -23.58 4.72 -36.11
N LEU A 428 -24.49 4.59 -35.15
CA LEU A 428 -25.78 5.27 -35.15
C LEU A 428 -25.63 6.79 -35.05
N LEU A 429 -24.69 7.27 -34.22
CA LEU A 429 -24.35 8.69 -34.12
C LEU A 429 -23.88 9.25 -35.46
N TRP A 430 -22.97 8.54 -36.15
CA TRP A 430 -22.49 8.94 -37.49
C TRP A 430 -23.60 8.90 -38.51
N LEU A 431 -24.50 7.91 -38.45
CA LEU A 431 -25.61 7.79 -39.37
C LEU A 431 -26.62 8.95 -39.20
N VAL A 432 -26.92 9.33 -37.96
CA VAL A 432 -27.75 10.50 -37.66
C VAL A 432 -27.10 11.81 -38.12
N LEU A 433 -25.78 11.94 -37.94
CA LEU A 433 -25.04 13.11 -38.36
C LEU A 433 -25.06 13.25 -39.89
N ILE A 434 -24.83 12.14 -40.62
CA ILE A 434 -24.85 12.11 -42.09
C ILE A 434 -26.25 12.42 -42.62
N LEU A 435 -27.30 11.83 -42.04
CA LEU A 435 -28.69 12.11 -42.41
C LEU A 435 -29.06 13.57 -42.16
N GLY A 436 -28.64 14.14 -40.99
CA GLY A 436 -28.88 15.56 -40.68
C GLY A 436 -28.19 16.51 -41.63
N THR A 437 -26.92 16.24 -41.99
CA THR A 437 -26.19 17.06 -42.97
C THR A 437 -26.76 16.91 -44.37
N ALA A 438 -27.16 15.73 -44.79
CA ALA A 438 -27.83 15.51 -46.07
C ALA A 438 -29.17 16.26 -46.17
N LEU A 439 -29.96 16.25 -45.10
CA LEU A 439 -31.24 16.97 -45.02
C LEU A 439 -31.06 18.47 -45.12
N MET A 440 -30.06 19.04 -44.42
CA MET A 440 -29.70 20.45 -44.50
C MET A 440 -29.21 20.83 -45.92
N GLY A 441 -28.37 19.99 -46.52
CA GLY A 441 -27.91 20.17 -47.92
C GLY A 441 -29.05 20.14 -48.90
N PHE A 442 -30.03 19.23 -48.74
CA PHE A 442 -31.21 19.15 -49.58
C PHE A 442 -32.11 20.39 -49.42
N MET A 443 -32.32 20.87 -48.19
CA MET A 443 -33.07 22.12 -47.93
C MET A 443 -32.37 23.34 -48.58
N ALA A 444 -31.08 23.46 -48.42
CA ALA A 444 -30.28 24.53 -49.05
C ALA A 444 -30.37 24.48 -50.58
N PHE A 445 -30.25 23.28 -51.16
CA PHE A 445 -30.39 23.10 -52.61
C PHE A 445 -31.82 23.45 -53.10
N ARG A 446 -32.84 23.08 -52.37
CA ARG A 446 -34.23 23.44 -52.69
C ARG A 446 -34.49 24.93 -52.62
N LEU A 447 -33.97 25.60 -51.60
CA LEU A 447 -34.02 27.07 -51.50
C LEU A 447 -33.27 27.76 -52.63
N PHE A 448 -32.09 27.28 -52.99
CA PHE A 448 -31.29 27.82 -54.11
C PHE A 448 -32.02 27.68 -55.44
N LYS A 449 -32.70 26.52 -55.67
CA LYS A 449 -33.52 26.30 -56.83
C LYS A 449 -34.72 27.25 -56.90
N GLN A 450 -35.44 27.47 -55.78
CA GLN A 450 -36.54 28.42 -55.70
C GLN A 450 -36.11 29.88 -55.96
N MET A 451 -34.92 30.26 -55.54
CA MET A 451 -34.39 31.59 -55.80
C MET A 451 -34.01 31.80 -57.26
N ASN A 452 -33.68 30.75 -57.98
CA ASN A 452 -33.30 30.80 -59.41
C ASN A 452 -34.52 30.72 -60.37
N GLU A 453 -35.67 30.20 -59.94
CA GLU A 453 -36.91 30.11 -60.72
C GLU A 453 -37.79 31.38 -60.54
N GLY A 454 -37.38 32.34 -59.64
CA GLY A 454 -38.10 33.58 -59.37
C GLY A 454 -37.48 34.84 -60.06
N LYS A 455 -36.63 34.64 -61.08
CA LYS A 455 -36.11 35.75 -61.95
C LYS A 455 -36.67 35.70 -63.35
#